data_15dda8608ee83cc67c4ef4560db8e67f
#
_entry.id   15dda8608ee83cc67c4ef4560db8e67f
#
_cell.length_a   1.000
_cell.length_b   1.000
_cell.length_c   1.000
_cell.angle_alpha   90.00
_cell.angle_beta   90.00
_cell.angle_gamma   90.00
#
_symmetry.space_group_name_H-M   'P 1'
#
loop_
_entity.id
_entity.type
_entity.pdbx_description
1 polymer ?
#
loop_
_entity_poly.entity_id
_entity_poly.type
_entity_poly.pdbx_seq_one_letter_code
_entity_poly.pdbx_strand_id
1 'polypeptide(L)'
;MTSTGNFSQRVDALRKLIAETDAIIIGAGAGLSTAAGLDYAGEDFRREFAPWIERYGFTDLYTSGFYPFATEEERWAYWARHIWFSRFRTGGTELYRMLLEKLSERHSPQTTFVLTTNVDAQFELAGFARDRIFATQGDYAYLQSASGREKDLVYCKDWVFRAMAATEDCRIPSSLVPRHPRTGEALVPNLRCDDTFVEDDRWHRQAERYHDFVRQHSQGRLLLLEFGVGFNTPGIIRVPFEHMALNFPQTALVRFNRDYPDASLEGIEGHFMAFTEDISTILNEL
;
A
#
# COMPACT_ATOMS: atom_id res chain seq x y z
N MET A 1 -15.96 -18.37 13.76
CA MET A 1 -16.47 -17.97 12.43
C MET A 1 -16.28 -19.13 11.49
N THR A 2 -17.25 -19.51 10.68
CA THR A 2 -17.05 -20.63 9.76
C THR A 2 -16.70 -20.09 8.38
N SER A 3 -15.49 -20.32 7.91
CA SER A 3 -15.05 -20.11 6.52
C SER A 3 -15.85 -20.97 5.50
N THR A 4 -16.79 -21.76 5.97
CA THR A 4 -17.52 -22.80 5.20
C THR A 4 -18.88 -22.37 4.67
N GLY A 5 -19.32 -21.11 4.91
CA GLY A 5 -20.55 -20.57 4.35
C GLY A 5 -20.45 -20.26 2.85
N ASN A 6 -21.60 -20.25 2.14
CA ASN A 6 -21.64 -19.70 0.79
C ASN A 6 -21.33 -18.19 0.79
N PHE A 7 -21.11 -17.60 -0.38
CA PHE A 7 -20.73 -16.18 -0.51
C PHE A 7 -21.67 -15.23 0.24
N SER A 8 -22.99 -15.36 0.06
CA SER A 8 -23.98 -14.52 0.72
C SER A 8 -23.92 -14.61 2.25
N GLN A 9 -23.76 -15.81 2.80
CA GLN A 9 -23.63 -16.02 4.26
C GLN A 9 -22.36 -15.38 4.81
N ARG A 10 -21.26 -15.42 4.06
CA ARG A 10 -20.00 -14.75 4.48
C ARG A 10 -20.12 -13.23 4.43
N VAL A 11 -20.81 -12.68 3.39
CA VAL A 11 -21.11 -11.25 3.31
C VAL A 11 -21.98 -10.79 4.45
N ASP A 12 -23.05 -11.54 4.80
CA ASP A 12 -23.91 -11.21 5.93
C ASP A 12 -23.14 -11.26 7.27
N ALA A 13 -22.24 -12.23 7.44
CA ALA A 13 -21.37 -12.30 8.60
C ALA A 13 -20.40 -11.10 8.66
N LEU A 14 -19.85 -10.66 7.54
CA LEU A 14 -18.97 -9.48 7.45
C LEU A 14 -19.73 -8.20 7.80
N ARG A 15 -20.96 -8.00 7.24
CA ARG A 15 -21.83 -6.87 7.60
C ARG A 15 -22.09 -6.81 9.11
N LYS A 16 -22.38 -7.97 9.72
CA LYS A 16 -22.58 -8.07 11.17
C LYS A 16 -21.32 -7.69 11.94
N LEU A 17 -20.16 -8.21 11.54
CA LEU A 17 -18.89 -7.87 12.15
C LEU A 17 -18.61 -6.37 12.11
N ILE A 18 -18.75 -5.75 10.93
CA ILE A 18 -18.60 -4.31 10.76
C ILE A 18 -19.56 -3.53 11.67
N ALA A 19 -20.81 -3.98 11.78
CA ALA A 19 -21.81 -3.29 12.59
C ALA A 19 -21.60 -3.41 14.11
N GLU A 20 -21.00 -4.51 14.57
CA GLU A 20 -20.86 -4.84 15.99
C GLU A 20 -19.47 -4.49 16.56
N THR A 21 -18.48 -4.22 15.71
CA THR A 21 -17.12 -3.93 16.17
C THR A 21 -16.99 -2.50 16.73
N ASP A 22 -16.06 -2.32 17.66
CA ASP A 22 -15.78 -1.01 18.29
C ASP A 22 -14.72 -0.23 17.49
N ALA A 23 -13.82 -0.95 16.79
CA ALA A 23 -12.77 -0.36 15.96
C ALA A 23 -12.34 -1.28 14.81
N ILE A 24 -11.81 -0.69 13.75
CA ILE A 24 -11.33 -1.39 12.56
C ILE A 24 -9.87 -1.01 12.28
N ILE A 25 -9.04 -2.02 12.00
CA ILE A 25 -7.74 -1.82 11.35
C ILE A 25 -7.79 -2.42 9.95
N ILE A 26 -7.52 -1.59 8.96
CA ILE A 26 -7.38 -2.00 7.56
C ILE A 26 -5.90 -2.30 7.32
N GLY A 27 -5.57 -3.53 6.96
CA GLY A 27 -4.26 -3.95 6.48
C GLY A 27 -4.27 -4.07 4.96
N ALA A 28 -3.43 -3.34 4.24
CA ALA A 28 -3.47 -3.36 2.78
C ALA A 28 -2.10 -3.58 2.14
N GLY A 29 -2.05 -4.52 1.19
CA GLY A 29 -0.91 -4.77 0.31
C GLY A 29 -1.24 -4.47 -1.16
N ALA A 30 -0.30 -4.76 -2.04
CA ALA A 30 -0.36 -4.44 -3.47
C ALA A 30 -1.60 -5.02 -4.18
N GLY A 31 -2.15 -6.15 -3.69
CA GLY A 31 -3.34 -6.77 -4.26
C GLY A 31 -4.58 -5.88 -4.20
N LEU A 32 -4.71 -4.97 -3.21
CA LEU A 32 -5.79 -4.00 -3.19
C LEU A 32 -5.65 -2.97 -4.32
N SER A 33 -4.44 -2.47 -4.59
CA SER A 33 -4.18 -1.54 -5.69
C SER A 33 -4.37 -2.22 -7.06
N THR A 34 -3.98 -3.49 -7.18
CA THR A 34 -4.25 -4.28 -8.39
C THR A 34 -5.75 -4.44 -8.62
N ALA A 35 -6.53 -4.79 -7.59
CA ALA A 35 -7.99 -4.87 -7.66
C ALA A 35 -8.64 -3.51 -8.00
N ALA A 36 -8.00 -2.41 -7.64
CA ALA A 36 -8.41 -1.04 -7.97
C ALA A 36 -8.02 -0.60 -9.39
N GLY A 37 -7.46 -1.50 -10.20
CA GLY A 37 -7.04 -1.22 -11.58
C GLY A 37 -5.64 -0.60 -11.71
N LEU A 38 -4.86 -0.54 -10.63
CA LEU A 38 -3.45 -0.13 -10.66
C LEU A 38 -2.56 -1.36 -10.87
N ASP A 39 -2.79 -2.03 -11.99
CA ASP A 39 -2.09 -3.28 -12.32
C ASP A 39 -0.67 -2.99 -12.82
N TYR A 40 0.31 -3.59 -12.15
CA TYR A 40 1.74 -3.42 -12.43
C TYR A 40 2.23 -4.16 -13.68
N ALA A 41 1.43 -5.02 -14.28
CA ALA A 41 1.76 -5.79 -15.49
C ALA A 41 0.67 -5.72 -16.57
N GLY A 42 -0.41 -4.97 -16.32
CA GLY A 42 -1.59 -4.86 -17.18
C GLY A 42 -1.39 -4.04 -18.45
N GLU A 43 -2.51 -3.74 -19.13
CA GLU A 43 -2.49 -2.96 -20.37
C GLU A 43 -1.93 -1.57 -20.20
N ASP A 44 -2.24 -0.91 -19.08
CA ASP A 44 -1.71 0.41 -18.77
C ASP A 44 -0.19 0.40 -18.63
N PHE A 45 0.38 -0.60 -17.94
CA PHE A 45 1.82 -0.77 -17.89
C PHE A 45 2.40 -0.94 -19.31
N ARG A 46 1.85 -1.85 -20.11
CA ARG A 46 2.33 -2.10 -21.48
C ARG A 46 2.29 -0.85 -22.35
N ARG A 47 1.25 0.00 -22.20
CA ARG A 47 1.14 1.26 -22.94
C ARG A 47 2.13 2.31 -22.47
N GLU A 48 2.19 2.54 -21.16
CA GLU A 48 2.96 3.63 -20.59
C GLU A 48 4.48 3.36 -20.57
N PHE A 49 4.87 2.08 -20.56
CA PHE A 49 6.27 1.66 -20.52
C PHE A 49 6.74 1.00 -21.84
N ALA A 50 6.00 1.15 -22.92
CA ALA A 50 6.35 0.54 -24.22
C ALA A 50 7.81 0.75 -24.64
N PRO A 51 8.42 1.98 -24.56
CA PRO A 51 9.83 2.17 -24.92
C PRO A 51 10.81 1.38 -24.02
N TRP A 52 10.50 1.24 -22.72
CA TRP A 52 11.33 0.46 -21.80
C TRP A 52 11.14 -1.05 -22.00
N ILE A 53 9.93 -1.49 -22.34
CA ILE A 53 9.64 -2.89 -22.67
C ILE A 53 10.43 -3.28 -23.92
N GLU A 54 10.40 -2.46 -24.97
CA GLU A 54 11.14 -2.69 -26.21
C GLU A 54 12.66 -2.72 -25.97
N ARG A 55 13.18 -1.79 -25.17
CA ARG A 55 14.63 -1.63 -24.96
C ARG A 55 15.20 -2.61 -23.96
N TYR A 56 14.51 -2.89 -22.86
CA TYR A 56 15.04 -3.63 -21.71
C TYR A 56 14.30 -4.95 -21.45
N GLY A 57 13.21 -5.25 -22.16
CA GLY A 57 12.43 -6.46 -21.97
C GLY A 57 11.61 -6.49 -20.67
N PHE A 58 11.18 -5.34 -20.16
CA PHE A 58 10.44 -5.28 -18.91
C PHE A 58 9.09 -5.98 -19.00
N THR A 59 8.71 -6.70 -17.93
CA THR A 59 7.47 -7.48 -17.84
C THR A 59 6.47 -6.90 -16.85
N ASP A 60 6.96 -6.18 -15.84
CA ASP A 60 6.14 -5.58 -14.78
C ASP A 60 6.92 -4.46 -14.06
N LEU A 61 6.21 -3.62 -13.34
CA LEU A 61 6.79 -2.49 -12.59
C LEU A 61 7.69 -2.93 -11.42
N TYR A 62 7.35 -4.04 -10.76
CA TYR A 62 8.07 -4.44 -9.56
C TYR A 62 9.49 -4.89 -9.89
N THR A 63 9.62 -5.85 -10.81
CA THR A 63 10.95 -6.35 -11.22
C THR A 63 11.77 -5.31 -11.94
N SER A 64 11.14 -4.45 -12.74
CA SER A 64 11.80 -3.37 -13.49
C SER A 64 12.42 -2.31 -12.58
N GLY A 65 11.87 -2.10 -11.37
CA GLY A 65 12.43 -1.17 -10.38
C GLY A 65 13.82 -1.55 -9.89
N PHE A 66 14.19 -2.83 -10.01
CA PHE A 66 15.50 -3.37 -9.62
C PHE A 66 16.45 -3.58 -10.80
N TYR A 67 16.08 -3.13 -12.00
CA TYR A 67 16.93 -3.29 -13.18
C TYR A 67 18.23 -2.48 -13.02
N PRO A 68 19.41 -3.08 -13.34
CA PRO A 68 20.71 -2.41 -13.19
C PRO A 68 20.99 -1.51 -14.40
N PHE A 69 20.36 -0.35 -14.45
CA PHE A 69 20.56 0.63 -15.52
C PHE A 69 22.02 1.02 -15.67
N ALA A 70 22.48 1.22 -16.91
CA ALA A 70 23.88 1.56 -17.19
C ALA A 70 24.26 2.98 -16.74
N THR A 71 23.28 3.90 -16.72
CA THR A 71 23.48 5.30 -16.33
C THR A 71 22.38 5.81 -15.43
N GLU A 72 22.67 6.85 -14.64
CA GLU A 72 21.67 7.53 -13.80
C GLU A 72 20.57 8.20 -14.63
N GLU A 73 20.90 8.68 -15.82
CA GLU A 73 19.95 9.28 -16.77
C GLU A 73 18.89 8.27 -17.21
N GLU A 74 19.28 7.03 -17.50
CA GLU A 74 18.35 5.94 -17.84
C GLU A 74 17.52 5.53 -16.63
N ARG A 75 18.17 5.33 -15.49
CA ARG A 75 17.52 4.97 -14.23
C ARG A 75 16.45 5.98 -13.83
N TRP A 76 16.77 7.26 -13.90
CA TRP A 76 15.85 8.31 -13.48
C TRP A 76 14.78 8.64 -14.51
N ALA A 77 15.00 8.37 -15.80
CA ALA A 77 13.94 8.39 -16.79
C ALA A 77 12.86 7.34 -16.48
N TYR A 78 13.30 6.11 -16.13
CA TYR A 78 12.40 5.04 -15.69
C TYR A 78 11.67 5.42 -14.39
N TRP A 79 12.41 5.84 -13.36
CA TRP A 79 11.81 6.17 -12.07
C TRP A 79 10.84 7.37 -12.13
N ALA A 80 11.10 8.36 -12.96
CA ALA A 80 10.14 9.44 -13.16
C ALA A 80 8.80 8.92 -13.72
N ARG A 81 8.86 8.03 -14.72
CA ARG A 81 7.67 7.37 -15.30
C ARG A 81 6.99 6.46 -14.27
N HIS A 82 7.75 5.67 -13.52
CA HIS A 82 7.23 4.75 -12.51
C HIS A 82 6.51 5.51 -11.38
N ILE A 83 7.14 6.55 -10.82
CA ILE A 83 6.55 7.38 -9.77
C ILE A 83 5.27 8.06 -10.28
N TRP A 84 5.32 8.65 -11.48
CA TRP A 84 4.12 9.23 -12.08
C TRP A 84 2.99 8.21 -12.21
N PHE A 85 3.29 7.04 -12.75
CA PHE A 85 2.32 5.97 -13.00
C PHE A 85 1.65 5.50 -11.70
N SER A 86 2.44 5.25 -10.66
CA SER A 86 1.96 4.67 -9.40
C SER A 86 1.35 5.72 -8.46
N ARG A 87 1.82 6.98 -8.52
CA ARG A 87 1.52 7.98 -7.47
C ARG A 87 0.79 9.21 -7.96
N PHE A 88 1.06 9.68 -9.17
CA PHE A 88 0.57 10.99 -9.64
C PHE A 88 -0.37 10.92 -10.84
N ARG A 89 -0.48 9.78 -11.51
CA ARG A 89 -1.32 9.60 -12.70
C ARG A 89 -2.80 9.71 -12.39
N THR A 90 -3.24 9.12 -11.29
CA THR A 90 -4.64 9.06 -10.90
C THR A 90 -4.87 9.78 -9.57
N GLY A 91 -6.07 10.30 -9.37
CA GLY A 91 -6.59 10.59 -8.03
C GLY A 91 -6.89 9.30 -7.26
N GLY A 92 -7.59 9.36 -6.14
CA GLY A 92 -8.05 8.15 -5.45
C GLY A 92 -8.92 7.30 -6.38
N THR A 93 -8.69 5.97 -6.41
CA THR A 93 -9.48 5.06 -7.23
C THR A 93 -10.85 4.81 -6.61
N GLU A 94 -11.80 4.36 -7.43
CA GLU A 94 -13.18 4.10 -7.02
C GLU A 94 -13.26 3.05 -5.91
N LEU A 95 -12.48 1.98 -6.01
CA LEU A 95 -12.48 0.91 -5.02
C LEU A 95 -12.09 1.41 -3.62
N TYR A 96 -11.09 2.28 -3.51
CA TYR A 96 -10.69 2.87 -2.24
C TYR A 96 -11.72 3.85 -1.68
N ARG A 97 -12.42 4.62 -2.56
CA ARG A 97 -13.53 5.49 -2.15
C ARG A 97 -14.71 4.66 -1.65
N MET A 98 -15.07 3.60 -2.38
CA MET A 98 -16.13 2.67 -1.97
C MET A 98 -15.83 2.04 -0.60
N LEU A 99 -14.58 1.61 -0.37
CA LEU A 99 -14.16 1.08 0.93
C LEU A 99 -14.36 2.14 2.05
N LEU A 100 -13.94 3.39 1.81
CA LEU A 100 -14.15 4.48 2.77
C LEU A 100 -15.63 4.72 3.02
N GLU A 101 -16.45 4.80 1.97
CA GLU A 101 -17.90 5.04 2.06
C GLU A 101 -18.58 3.96 2.90
N LYS A 102 -18.36 2.68 2.57
CA LYS A 102 -18.97 1.55 3.28
C LYS A 102 -18.59 1.50 4.76
N LEU A 103 -17.36 1.78 5.09
CA LEU A 103 -16.94 1.83 6.50
C LEU A 103 -17.48 3.07 7.22
N SER A 104 -17.56 4.22 6.53
CA SER A 104 -18.02 5.48 7.12
C SER A 104 -19.50 5.49 7.49
N GLU A 105 -20.29 4.55 7.00
CA GLU A 105 -21.69 4.38 7.42
C GLU A 105 -21.82 4.02 8.92
N ARG A 106 -20.80 3.39 9.49
CA ARG A 106 -20.81 2.86 10.87
C ARG A 106 -19.63 3.32 11.72
N HIS A 107 -18.53 3.67 11.08
CA HIS A 107 -17.26 4.00 11.75
C HIS A 107 -16.78 5.39 11.38
N SER A 108 -16.24 6.09 12.36
CA SER A 108 -15.59 7.39 12.18
C SER A 108 -14.09 7.23 11.97
N PRO A 109 -13.38 8.29 11.54
CA PRO A 109 -11.92 8.26 11.50
C PRO A 109 -11.26 7.91 12.84
N GLN A 110 -11.94 8.18 13.98
CA GLN A 110 -11.42 7.88 15.32
C GLN A 110 -11.42 6.38 15.62
N THR A 111 -12.31 5.61 15.01
CA THR A 111 -12.45 4.16 15.19
C THR A 111 -11.92 3.35 14.01
N THR A 112 -11.25 3.98 13.05
CA THR A 112 -10.65 3.33 11.88
C THR A 112 -9.18 3.70 11.75
N PHE A 113 -8.30 2.72 11.50
CA PHE A 113 -6.89 2.94 11.21
C PHE A 113 -6.45 2.13 10.00
N VAL A 114 -5.54 2.67 9.19
CA VAL A 114 -4.97 2.01 8.01
C VAL A 114 -3.50 1.70 8.25
N LEU A 115 -3.12 0.45 8.10
CA LEU A 115 -1.74 -0.02 8.01
C LEU A 115 -1.49 -0.52 6.59
N THR A 116 -0.59 0.10 5.85
CA THR A 116 -0.35 -0.30 4.46
C THR A 116 1.12 -0.45 4.11
N THR A 117 1.41 -1.41 3.26
CA THR A 117 2.72 -1.56 2.59
C THR A 117 2.75 -0.90 1.22
N ASN A 118 1.63 -0.34 0.75
CA ASN A 118 1.54 0.37 -0.52
C ASN A 118 2.16 1.77 -0.40
N VAL A 119 2.83 2.20 -1.46
CA VAL A 119 3.54 3.49 -1.56
C VAL A 119 2.86 4.47 -2.53
N ASP A 120 1.64 4.15 -2.97
CA ASP A 120 0.84 4.87 -3.97
C ASP A 120 -0.07 5.95 -3.36
N ALA A 121 -0.20 5.96 -2.03
CA ALA A 121 -1.05 6.85 -1.23
C ALA A 121 -2.54 6.81 -1.60
N GLN A 122 -3.06 5.71 -2.15
CA GLN A 122 -4.45 5.61 -2.57
C GLN A 122 -5.45 5.84 -1.43
N PHE A 123 -5.14 5.42 -0.21
CA PHE A 123 -5.98 5.72 0.95
C PHE A 123 -6.14 7.24 1.19
N GLU A 124 -5.02 7.98 1.16
CA GLU A 124 -5.05 9.44 1.31
C GLU A 124 -5.83 10.10 0.18
N LEU A 125 -5.58 9.67 -1.07
CA LEU A 125 -6.24 10.19 -2.27
C LEU A 125 -7.74 9.88 -2.32
N ALA A 126 -8.16 8.78 -1.69
CA ALA A 126 -9.57 8.42 -1.55
C ALA A 126 -10.30 9.17 -0.41
N GLY A 127 -9.57 9.87 0.46
CA GLY A 127 -10.15 10.70 1.52
C GLY A 127 -10.05 10.13 2.93
N PHE A 128 -9.33 9.03 3.14
CA PHE A 128 -9.03 8.56 4.51
C PHE A 128 -8.22 9.62 5.28
N ALA A 129 -8.46 9.74 6.57
CA ALA A 129 -7.79 10.72 7.41
C ALA A 129 -6.28 10.43 7.50
N ARG A 130 -5.45 11.42 7.13
CA ARG A 130 -3.98 11.27 7.04
C ARG A 130 -3.33 10.83 8.34
N ASP A 131 -3.86 11.26 9.46
CA ASP A 131 -3.38 10.91 10.80
C ASP A 131 -3.82 9.52 11.24
N ARG A 132 -4.59 8.82 10.42
CA ARG A 132 -5.06 7.45 10.58
C ARG A 132 -4.49 6.49 9.54
N ILE A 133 -3.43 6.88 8.85
CA ILE A 133 -2.73 6.05 7.88
C ILE A 133 -1.28 5.91 8.31
N PHE A 134 -0.79 4.66 8.35
CA PHE A 134 0.61 4.32 8.48
C PHE A 134 1.09 3.57 7.24
N ALA A 135 1.80 4.28 6.34
CA ALA A 135 2.47 3.72 5.17
C ALA A 135 3.88 3.27 5.55
N THR A 136 4.04 1.99 5.85
CA THR A 136 5.25 1.44 6.48
C THR A 136 6.46 1.41 5.55
N GLN A 137 6.24 1.33 4.23
CA GLN A 137 7.30 1.17 3.24
C GLN A 137 7.64 2.44 2.46
N GLY A 138 7.11 3.58 2.88
CA GLY A 138 7.40 4.87 2.26
C GLY A 138 6.26 5.42 1.40
N ASP A 139 6.59 6.41 0.55
CA ASP A 139 5.67 7.07 -0.36
C ASP A 139 6.42 7.57 -1.59
N TYR A 140 6.00 7.16 -2.77
CA TYR A 140 6.61 7.58 -4.04
C TYR A 140 6.49 9.08 -4.34
N ALA A 141 5.74 9.85 -3.55
CA ALA A 141 5.78 11.31 -3.65
C ALA A 141 7.10 11.92 -3.16
N TYR A 142 7.98 11.13 -2.54
CA TYR A 142 9.21 11.61 -1.95
C TYR A 142 10.43 10.84 -2.45
N LEU A 143 11.55 11.57 -2.53
CA LEU A 143 12.88 11.02 -2.67
C LEU A 143 13.61 11.16 -1.34
N GLN A 144 14.54 10.25 -1.07
CA GLN A 144 15.39 10.24 0.12
C GLN A 144 16.88 10.21 -0.26
N SER A 145 17.73 10.55 0.68
CA SER A 145 19.18 10.35 0.58
C SER A 145 19.51 8.88 0.32
N ALA A 146 20.36 8.60 -0.65
CA ALA A 146 20.77 7.24 -0.98
C ALA A 146 21.54 6.54 0.15
N SER A 147 22.24 7.31 1.01
CA SER A 147 22.93 6.76 2.19
C SER A 147 22.01 6.59 3.42
N GLY A 148 20.79 7.13 3.39
CA GLY A 148 19.89 7.17 4.54
C GLY A 148 20.34 8.07 5.70
N ARG A 149 21.41 8.85 5.53
CA ARG A 149 21.95 9.73 6.59
C ARG A 149 21.14 11.01 6.76
N GLU A 150 20.73 11.61 5.63
CA GLU A 150 19.85 12.77 5.65
C GLU A 150 18.42 12.31 5.88
N LYS A 151 17.76 12.90 6.87
CA LYS A 151 16.41 12.48 7.29
C LYS A 151 15.29 13.28 6.65
N ASP A 152 15.61 14.39 6.00
CA ASP A 152 14.64 15.18 5.25
C ASP A 152 14.34 14.55 3.88
N LEU A 153 13.04 14.36 3.63
CA LEU A 153 12.54 13.84 2.36
C LEU A 153 12.31 14.99 1.37
N VAL A 154 12.58 14.74 0.10
CA VAL A 154 12.39 15.70 -1.00
C VAL A 154 11.11 15.37 -1.75
N TYR A 155 10.10 16.24 -1.69
CA TYR A 155 8.88 16.08 -2.47
C TYR A 155 9.17 16.22 -3.96
N CYS A 156 8.75 15.25 -4.78
CA CYS A 156 9.28 15.11 -6.14
C CYS A 156 8.27 15.36 -7.28
N LYS A 157 7.02 15.75 -7.00
CA LYS A 157 5.98 15.86 -8.05
C LYS A 157 6.41 16.72 -9.24
N ASP A 158 6.85 17.95 -8.99
CA ASP A 158 7.23 18.88 -10.07
C ASP A 158 8.47 18.40 -10.83
N TRP A 159 9.40 17.76 -10.15
CA TRP A 159 10.55 17.13 -10.74
C TRP A 159 10.12 15.98 -11.67
N VAL A 160 9.20 15.12 -11.22
CA VAL A 160 8.67 14.00 -12.03
C VAL A 160 8.11 14.47 -13.34
N PHE A 161 7.25 15.50 -13.33
CA PHE A 161 6.66 16.02 -14.59
C PHE A 161 7.70 16.65 -15.50
N ARG A 162 8.69 17.36 -14.97
CA ARG A 162 9.80 17.91 -15.78
C ARG A 162 10.67 16.82 -16.38
N ALA A 163 11.01 15.79 -15.60
CA ALA A 163 11.81 14.67 -16.07
C ALA A 163 11.09 13.87 -17.15
N MET A 164 9.79 13.60 -16.97
CA MET A 164 8.98 12.94 -18.02
C MET A 164 8.92 13.74 -19.30
N ALA A 165 8.70 15.06 -19.21
CA ALA A 165 8.64 15.94 -20.40
C ALA A 165 9.98 16.03 -21.15
N ALA A 166 11.10 15.84 -20.45
CA ALA A 166 12.46 15.87 -21.01
C ALA A 166 13.01 14.48 -21.35
N THR A 167 12.21 13.42 -21.19
CA THR A 167 12.66 12.05 -21.48
C THR A 167 12.69 11.83 -23.00
N GLU A 168 13.87 11.51 -23.52
CA GLU A 168 14.10 11.08 -24.90
C GLU A 168 14.89 9.77 -24.90
N ASP A 169 14.51 8.82 -25.73
CA ASP A 169 15.14 7.51 -25.85
C ASP A 169 15.42 6.82 -24.47
N CYS A 170 14.41 6.80 -23.59
CA CYS A 170 14.50 6.27 -22.21
C CYS A 170 15.56 6.95 -21.35
N ARG A 171 15.95 8.20 -21.61
CA ARG A 171 16.95 8.97 -20.86
C ARG A 171 16.44 10.36 -20.53
N ILE A 172 16.87 10.91 -19.40
CA ILE A 172 16.71 12.33 -19.07
C ILE A 172 18.05 13.05 -19.24
N PRO A 173 18.05 14.37 -19.43
CA PRO A 173 19.29 15.16 -19.33
C PRO A 173 19.98 15.00 -17.98
N SER A 174 21.33 14.94 -17.97
CA SER A 174 22.12 14.80 -16.72
C SER A 174 21.79 15.88 -15.68
N SER A 175 21.40 17.08 -16.14
CA SER A 175 21.01 18.20 -15.26
C SER A 175 19.70 17.94 -14.49
N LEU A 176 18.90 16.94 -14.90
CA LEU A 176 17.68 16.53 -14.21
C LEU A 176 17.88 15.32 -13.29
N VAL A 177 19.06 14.69 -13.27
CA VAL A 177 19.37 13.65 -12.30
C VAL A 177 19.25 14.23 -10.88
N PRO A 178 18.31 13.75 -10.03
CA PRO A 178 18.01 14.42 -8.78
C PRO A 178 19.13 14.27 -7.77
N ARG A 179 19.40 15.37 -7.08
CA ARG A 179 20.36 15.46 -5.99
C ARG A 179 19.72 16.08 -4.77
N HIS A 180 20.19 15.68 -3.60
CA HIS A 180 19.70 16.26 -2.36
C HIS A 180 20.00 17.78 -2.33
N PRO A 181 18.99 18.64 -2.12
CA PRO A 181 19.12 20.09 -2.36
C PRO A 181 20.15 20.77 -1.43
N ARG A 182 20.37 20.23 -0.25
CA ARG A 182 21.30 20.79 0.74
C ARG A 182 22.72 20.21 0.63
N THR A 183 22.84 18.89 0.38
CA THR A 183 24.13 18.19 0.44
C THR A 183 24.69 17.80 -0.92
N GLY A 184 23.89 17.83 -1.99
CA GLY A 184 24.27 17.34 -3.32
C GLY A 184 24.40 15.83 -3.44
N GLU A 185 24.06 15.08 -2.39
CA GLU A 185 24.10 13.62 -2.37
C GLU A 185 23.12 13.02 -3.39
N ALA A 186 23.40 11.81 -3.86
CA ALA A 186 22.49 11.06 -4.70
C ALA A 186 21.17 10.79 -3.96
N LEU A 187 20.05 10.86 -4.69
CA LEU A 187 18.75 10.52 -4.18
C LEU A 187 18.29 9.15 -4.70
N VAL A 188 17.34 8.55 -3.99
CA VAL A 188 16.59 7.36 -4.39
C VAL A 188 15.11 7.57 -4.04
N PRO A 189 14.16 6.83 -4.64
CA PRO A 189 12.77 6.87 -4.19
C PRO A 189 12.66 6.49 -2.70
N ASN A 190 11.74 7.14 -1.97
CA ASN A 190 11.46 6.77 -0.59
C ASN A 190 10.65 5.46 -0.57
N LEU A 191 11.37 4.37 -0.73
CA LEU A 191 10.87 3.00 -0.75
C LEU A 191 11.78 2.13 0.12
N ARG A 192 11.20 1.37 1.04
CA ARG A 192 11.94 0.43 1.89
C ARG A 192 12.40 -0.79 1.07
N CYS A 193 13.63 -0.77 0.62
CA CYS A 193 14.29 -1.88 -0.07
C CYS A 193 15.42 -2.50 0.78
N ASP A 194 16.05 -1.68 1.64
CA ASP A 194 17.20 -2.05 2.46
C ASP A 194 17.30 -1.18 3.73
N ASP A 195 18.43 -1.27 4.42
CA ASP A 195 18.71 -0.57 5.68
C ASP A 195 18.91 0.95 5.52
N THR A 196 18.98 1.46 4.28
CA THR A 196 19.13 2.91 4.02
C THR A 196 17.79 3.64 4.00
N PHE A 197 16.66 2.93 4.15
CA PHE A 197 15.34 3.55 4.20
C PHE A 197 15.25 4.62 5.28
N VAL A 198 14.75 5.79 4.89
CA VAL A 198 14.64 6.93 5.80
C VAL A 198 13.29 6.89 6.50
N GLU A 199 13.32 6.53 7.77
CA GLU A 199 12.22 6.75 8.70
C GLU A 199 12.29 8.18 9.21
N ASP A 200 11.51 9.08 8.60
CA ASP A 200 11.44 10.48 9.01
C ASP A 200 10.52 10.69 10.23
N ASP A 201 10.46 11.91 10.73
CA ASP A 201 9.57 12.26 11.86
C ASP A 201 8.09 11.98 11.57
N ARG A 202 7.66 12.06 10.29
CA ARG A 202 6.29 11.73 9.90
C ARG A 202 6.04 10.24 10.03
N TRP A 203 6.99 9.40 9.57
CA TRP A 203 6.92 7.96 9.69
C TRP A 203 6.82 7.52 11.16
N HIS A 204 7.69 8.05 12.03
CA HIS A 204 7.67 7.74 13.47
C HIS A 204 6.36 8.15 14.12
N ARG A 205 5.81 9.34 13.81
CA ARG A 205 4.50 9.76 14.32
C ARG A 205 3.35 8.86 13.85
N GLN A 206 3.41 8.36 12.61
CA GLN A 206 2.41 7.41 12.11
C GLN A 206 2.52 6.07 12.84
N ALA A 207 3.73 5.56 13.07
CA ALA A 207 3.99 4.34 13.83
C ALA A 207 3.47 4.45 15.28
N GLU A 208 3.77 5.55 15.97
CA GLU A 208 3.26 5.81 17.33
C GLU A 208 1.73 5.79 17.37
N ARG A 209 1.06 6.50 16.46
CA ARG A 209 -0.41 6.52 16.38
C ARG A 209 -1.00 5.15 16.12
N TYR A 210 -0.36 4.34 15.26
CA TYR A 210 -0.78 2.97 15.02
C TYR A 210 -0.67 2.12 16.30
N HIS A 211 0.46 2.17 16.98
CA HIS A 211 0.67 1.42 18.22
C HIS A 211 -0.29 1.87 19.33
N ASP A 212 -0.56 3.18 19.44
CA ASP A 212 -1.54 3.71 20.38
C ASP A 212 -2.96 3.22 20.06
N PHE A 213 -3.33 3.22 18.79
CA PHE A 213 -4.63 2.70 18.34
C PHE A 213 -4.80 1.22 18.66
N VAL A 214 -3.80 0.38 18.35
CA VAL A 214 -3.81 -1.04 18.71
C VAL A 214 -3.95 -1.23 20.21
N ARG A 215 -3.14 -0.52 21.01
CA ARG A 215 -3.18 -0.60 22.48
C ARG A 215 -4.55 -0.21 23.07
N GLN A 216 -5.14 0.86 22.52
CA GLN A 216 -6.45 1.37 22.96
C GLN A 216 -7.57 0.37 22.69
N HIS A 217 -7.51 -0.39 21.58
CA HIS A 217 -8.61 -1.24 21.13
C HIS A 217 -8.35 -2.74 21.33
N SER A 218 -7.19 -3.13 21.89
CA SER A 218 -6.79 -4.56 22.07
C SER A 218 -7.71 -5.38 22.98
N GLN A 219 -8.51 -4.74 23.84
CA GLN A 219 -9.44 -5.41 24.78
C GLN A 219 -10.90 -5.32 24.33
N GLY A 220 -11.18 -4.49 23.32
CA GLY A 220 -12.51 -4.31 22.71
C GLY A 220 -12.74 -5.24 21.52
N ARG A 221 -13.91 -5.08 20.89
CA ARG A 221 -14.24 -5.78 19.65
C ARG A 221 -13.49 -5.12 18.50
N LEU A 222 -12.35 -5.68 18.13
CA LEU A 222 -11.47 -5.19 17.07
C LEU A 222 -11.68 -6.04 15.80
N LEU A 223 -11.93 -5.38 14.68
CA LEU A 223 -12.00 -6.02 13.36
C LEU A 223 -10.76 -5.69 12.54
N LEU A 224 -10.05 -6.72 12.10
CA LEU A 224 -8.93 -6.62 11.19
C LEU A 224 -9.40 -6.97 9.78
N LEU A 225 -9.32 -6.03 8.85
CA LEU A 225 -9.65 -6.23 7.45
C LEU A 225 -8.36 -6.25 6.63
N GLU A 226 -7.95 -7.42 6.13
CA GLU A 226 -6.71 -7.59 5.38
C GLU A 226 -6.98 -7.72 3.88
N PHE A 227 -6.53 -6.74 3.08
CA PHE A 227 -6.77 -6.67 1.64
C PHE A 227 -5.48 -6.90 0.83
N GLY A 228 -5.45 -7.98 0.06
CA GLY A 228 -4.43 -8.21 -0.97
C GLY A 228 -2.99 -8.24 -0.45
N VAL A 229 -2.78 -8.74 0.78
CA VAL A 229 -1.44 -8.84 1.38
C VAL A 229 -0.79 -10.15 0.95
N GLY A 230 0.35 -10.05 0.26
CA GLY A 230 1.15 -11.19 -0.19
C GLY A 230 2.20 -11.64 0.83
N PHE A 231 3.15 -12.46 0.36
CA PHE A 231 4.24 -13.01 1.16
C PHE A 231 5.59 -12.28 1.02
N ASN A 232 5.65 -11.16 0.28
CA ASN A 232 6.91 -10.41 0.15
C ASN A 232 7.37 -9.82 1.49
N THR A 233 6.42 -9.32 2.30
CA THR A 233 6.69 -8.72 3.61
C THR A 233 5.63 -9.16 4.64
N PRO A 234 5.45 -10.47 4.89
CA PRO A 234 4.36 -10.99 5.70
C PRO A 234 4.44 -10.54 7.17
N GLY A 235 5.63 -10.18 7.64
CA GLY A 235 5.89 -9.70 9.00
C GLY A 235 5.32 -8.31 9.31
N ILE A 236 4.84 -7.55 8.32
CA ILE A 236 4.30 -6.20 8.56
C ILE A 236 2.79 -6.24 8.87
N ILE A 237 2.01 -7.01 8.10
CA ILE A 237 0.55 -7.06 8.23
C ILE A 237 0.07 -8.48 8.52
N ARG A 238 0.36 -9.43 7.64
CA ARG A 238 -0.22 -10.76 7.65
C ARG A 238 -0.01 -11.49 8.97
N VAL A 239 1.24 -11.67 9.36
CA VAL A 239 1.60 -12.38 10.59
C VAL A 239 1.15 -11.61 11.85
N PRO A 240 1.38 -10.29 11.97
CA PRO A 240 0.86 -9.52 13.09
C PRO A 240 -0.67 -9.57 13.24
N PHE A 241 -1.43 -9.53 12.13
CA PHE A 241 -2.89 -9.61 12.19
C PHE A 241 -3.38 -10.98 12.67
N GLU A 242 -2.75 -12.06 12.22
CA GLU A 242 -3.04 -13.40 12.71
C GLU A 242 -2.73 -13.52 14.23
N HIS A 243 -1.60 -12.98 14.67
CA HIS A 243 -1.25 -12.94 16.11
C HIS A 243 -2.23 -12.09 16.92
N MET A 244 -2.68 -10.94 16.41
CA MET A 244 -3.69 -10.14 17.10
C MET A 244 -5.03 -10.88 17.18
N ALA A 245 -5.48 -11.53 16.12
CA ALA A 245 -6.71 -12.31 16.12
C ALA A 245 -6.67 -13.50 17.09
N LEU A 246 -5.50 -14.10 17.26
CA LEU A 246 -5.31 -15.22 18.18
C LEU A 246 -5.22 -14.78 19.67
N ASN A 247 -4.57 -13.63 19.92
CA ASN A 247 -4.19 -13.24 21.29
C ASN A 247 -5.12 -12.18 21.92
N PHE A 248 -5.85 -11.39 21.11
CA PHE A 248 -6.77 -10.38 21.63
C PHE A 248 -8.18 -10.99 21.78
N PRO A 249 -8.84 -10.86 22.93
CA PRO A 249 -9.98 -11.70 23.30
C PRO A 249 -11.23 -11.54 22.42
N GLN A 250 -11.41 -10.40 21.76
CA GLN A 250 -12.59 -10.09 20.95
C GLN A 250 -12.21 -9.59 19.54
N THR A 251 -11.08 -10.09 19.01
CA THR A 251 -10.59 -9.68 17.70
C THR A 251 -10.98 -10.68 16.62
N ALA A 252 -11.44 -10.17 15.49
CA ALA A 252 -11.74 -10.93 14.30
C ALA A 252 -10.85 -10.49 13.14
N LEU A 253 -10.38 -11.44 12.33
CA LEU A 253 -9.62 -11.20 11.10
C LEU A 253 -10.45 -11.64 9.90
N VAL A 254 -10.67 -10.73 8.96
CA VAL A 254 -11.26 -11.04 7.66
C VAL A 254 -10.23 -10.72 6.58
N ARG A 255 -9.85 -11.74 5.80
CA ARG A 255 -8.86 -11.66 4.74
C ARG A 255 -9.53 -11.66 3.37
N PHE A 256 -9.16 -10.71 2.53
CA PHE A 256 -9.58 -10.61 1.13
C PHE A 256 -8.35 -10.90 0.25
N ASN A 257 -8.22 -12.15 -0.18
CA ASN A 257 -7.06 -12.58 -0.95
C ASN A 257 -7.40 -13.79 -1.83
N ARG A 258 -7.28 -13.60 -3.15
CA ARG A 258 -7.59 -14.66 -4.12
C ARG A 258 -6.56 -15.80 -4.08
N ASP A 259 -5.29 -15.43 -3.97
CA ASP A 259 -4.18 -16.38 -4.17
C ASP A 259 -3.69 -17.01 -2.85
N TYR A 260 -3.88 -16.29 -1.72
CA TYR A 260 -3.40 -16.71 -0.40
C TYR A 260 -4.45 -16.47 0.69
N PRO A 261 -5.64 -17.13 0.59
CA PRO A 261 -6.75 -16.89 1.52
C PRO A 261 -6.51 -17.46 2.92
N ASP A 262 -5.72 -18.53 3.03
CA ASP A 262 -5.61 -19.32 4.26
C ASP A 262 -4.80 -18.62 5.35
N ALA A 263 -5.15 -18.86 6.60
CA ALA A 263 -4.36 -18.46 7.75
C ALA A 263 -3.12 -19.36 7.90
N SER A 264 -2.04 -18.81 8.44
CA SER A 264 -0.79 -19.52 8.67
C SER A 264 -0.69 -20.08 10.09
N LEU A 265 -1.44 -19.51 11.06
CA LEU A 265 -1.43 -19.92 12.45
C LEU A 265 -2.57 -20.89 12.76
N GLU A 266 -2.26 -21.98 13.48
CA GLU A 266 -3.23 -22.90 14.04
C GLU A 266 -4.00 -22.25 15.21
N GLY A 267 -5.26 -22.64 15.41
CA GLY A 267 -6.11 -22.14 16.51
C GLY A 267 -6.83 -20.82 16.24
N ILE A 268 -6.68 -20.26 15.04
CA ILE A 268 -7.30 -18.97 14.65
C ILE A 268 -8.73 -19.14 14.09
N GLU A 269 -9.20 -20.37 13.87
CA GLU A 269 -10.41 -20.69 13.07
C GLU A 269 -11.68 -20.00 13.62
N GLY A 270 -11.77 -19.83 14.93
CA GLY A 270 -12.89 -19.12 15.58
C GLY A 270 -12.91 -17.61 15.35
N HIS A 271 -11.81 -17.04 14.91
CA HIS A 271 -11.57 -15.61 14.78
C HIS A 271 -11.26 -15.18 13.33
N PHE A 272 -11.30 -16.12 12.39
CA PHE A 272 -10.84 -15.93 11.01
C PHE A 272 -11.92 -16.23 10.00
N MET A 273 -11.99 -15.41 8.95
CA MET A 273 -12.79 -15.61 7.75
C MET A 273 -12.03 -15.11 6.54
N ALA A 274 -12.19 -15.78 5.38
CA ALA A 274 -11.54 -15.38 4.14
C ALA A 274 -12.52 -15.24 2.98
N PHE A 275 -12.19 -14.32 2.06
CA PHE A 275 -12.80 -14.14 0.76
C PHE A 275 -11.77 -14.31 -0.34
N THR A 276 -12.11 -15.10 -1.36
CA THR A 276 -11.32 -15.30 -2.59
C THR A 276 -11.92 -14.58 -3.79
N GLU A 277 -13.13 -14.07 -3.61
CA GLU A 277 -13.86 -13.32 -4.62
C GLU A 277 -13.23 -11.94 -4.85
N ASP A 278 -13.58 -11.32 -5.95
CA ASP A 278 -13.15 -9.96 -6.28
C ASP A 278 -13.58 -8.96 -5.20
N ILE A 279 -12.66 -8.09 -4.79
CA ILE A 279 -12.89 -7.13 -3.69
C ILE A 279 -14.02 -6.16 -4.03
N SER A 280 -14.12 -5.73 -5.29
CA SER A 280 -15.18 -4.81 -5.71
C SER A 280 -16.56 -5.47 -5.62
N THR A 281 -16.65 -6.75 -5.97
CA THR A 281 -17.87 -7.54 -5.83
C THR A 281 -18.29 -7.62 -4.36
N ILE A 282 -17.34 -7.88 -3.45
CA ILE A 282 -17.64 -7.97 -2.01
C ILE A 282 -18.10 -6.62 -1.46
N LEU A 283 -17.39 -5.53 -1.80
CA LEU A 283 -17.73 -4.19 -1.33
C LEU A 283 -19.09 -3.71 -1.86
N ASN A 284 -19.48 -4.07 -3.09
CA ASN A 284 -20.81 -3.75 -3.63
C ASN A 284 -21.95 -4.44 -2.87
N GLU A 285 -21.67 -5.61 -2.28
CA GLU A 285 -22.63 -6.34 -1.47
C GLU A 285 -22.65 -5.87 0.00
N LEU A 286 -21.72 -5.03 0.46
CA LEU A 286 -21.76 -4.42 1.80
C LEU A 286 -22.66 -3.19 1.81
#